data_14bb0c2a8266075630a5fbbc2aed43ba
#
_entry.id   14bb0c2a8266075630a5fbbc2aed43ba
#
_cell.length_a   1.000
_cell.length_b   1.000
_cell.length_c   1.000
_cell.angle_alpha   90.00
_cell.angle_beta   90.00
_cell.angle_gamma   90.00
#
_symmetry.space_group_name_H-M   'P 1'
#
loop_
_entity.id
_entity.type
_entity.pdbx_description
1 polymer ?
#
loop_
_entity_poly.entity_id
_entity_poly.type
_entity_poly.pdbx_seq_one_letter_code
_entity_poly.pdbx_strand_id
1 'polypeptide(L)'
;MDKFVCIDVEMPNGESNRISAIGLSVFENGVLTKQFYSLVNPETWFQPYVVRLIGITPEMVKDAPNFATLWPTIEPLLSGSVLVAHGAGNDLKALGRCLRHYKIPWNSEVPYICTVEACTSLYPQRQGYSLDVLCEDFDIPLEHHHALSDAVACGRLLLHCLDDGLDPESCVKQFDLVRCRNKKKKRSLAPKSANAVEAAAAVIREDLLALAQKRAAKTGVAPTEHVLGLRDSDLLNYYRDNATDACLHTFIHELPHQYDEENRLHAIVISNRSRFSFTIQCIDAFLPFVKDESTLALLRPKLFRRKQPELADHLRRWLLSDERMEVLFGLQTLRVYYIKAPAMSMFLEIVAALADDDPLLSEEKTAFFAAALKRAPRRTLQFMMNHVRTEAENRALSMVMEGELPERYAAAIRALAEDSEKEMEQSPDAAMLPM
;
A
#
# COMPACT_ATOMS: atom_id res chain seq x y z
N MET A 1 31.85 6.79 14.53
CA MET A 1 31.87 6.70 13.04
C MET A 1 32.08 8.09 12.50
N ASP A 2 33.25 8.33 11.88
CA ASP A 2 33.68 9.68 11.55
C ASP A 2 33.01 10.24 10.29
N LYS A 3 32.64 9.35 9.34
CA LYS A 3 31.98 9.73 8.10
C LYS A 3 31.00 8.64 7.63
N PHE A 4 29.81 9.06 7.18
CA PHE A 4 28.87 8.23 6.48
C PHE A 4 28.04 9.05 5.48
N VAL A 5 27.43 8.36 4.52
CA VAL A 5 26.58 8.98 3.50
C VAL A 5 25.22 8.30 3.48
N CYS A 6 24.17 9.08 3.74
CA CYS A 6 22.82 8.59 3.59
C CYS A 6 22.38 8.68 2.14
N ILE A 7 21.70 7.68 1.69
CA ILE A 7 21.13 7.57 0.33
C ILE A 7 19.66 7.19 0.43
N ASP A 8 18.86 7.91 -0.32
CA ASP A 8 17.48 7.55 -0.62
C ASP A 8 17.20 7.75 -2.09
N VAL A 9 16.40 6.88 -2.70
CA VAL A 9 16.10 6.93 -4.12
C VAL A 9 14.62 6.70 -4.41
N GLU A 10 14.07 7.53 -5.29
CA GLU A 10 12.73 7.34 -5.82
C GLU A 10 12.78 6.55 -7.12
N MET A 11 11.84 5.63 -7.28
CA MET A 11 11.77 4.76 -8.45
C MET A 11 10.46 5.03 -9.22
N PRO A 12 10.49 5.12 -10.57
CA PRO A 12 9.30 5.42 -11.37
C PRO A 12 8.26 4.29 -11.38
N ASN A 13 8.69 3.06 -11.08
CA ASN A 13 7.86 1.87 -11.01
C ASN A 13 8.56 0.73 -10.26
N GLY A 14 7.78 -0.28 -9.85
CA GLY A 14 8.30 -1.45 -9.11
C GLY A 14 9.09 -2.47 -9.95
N GLU A 15 9.18 -2.31 -11.27
CA GLU A 15 9.71 -3.33 -12.18
C GLU A 15 11.07 -2.99 -12.79
N SER A 16 11.25 -1.77 -13.25
CA SER A 16 12.43 -1.35 -14.03
C SER A 16 13.70 -1.27 -13.20
N ASN A 17 13.55 -1.04 -11.88
CA ASN A 17 14.65 -0.77 -10.96
C ASN A 17 15.54 0.38 -11.45
N ARG A 18 14.92 1.40 -12.04
CA ARG A 18 15.50 2.67 -12.42
C ARG A 18 15.26 3.67 -11.31
N ILE A 19 16.05 4.72 -11.31
CA ILE A 19 15.97 5.81 -10.35
C ILE A 19 15.37 7.01 -11.07
N SER A 20 14.37 7.65 -10.46
CA SER A 20 13.76 8.90 -10.93
C SER A 20 14.14 10.12 -10.10
N ALA A 21 14.61 9.91 -8.87
CA ALA A 21 15.30 10.93 -8.07
C ALA A 21 16.29 10.28 -7.11
N ILE A 22 17.32 10.99 -6.74
CA ILE A 22 18.32 10.57 -5.76
C ILE A 22 18.62 11.70 -4.79
N GLY A 23 18.59 11.38 -3.50
CA GLY A 23 19.01 12.24 -2.41
C GLY A 23 20.20 11.65 -1.68
N LEU A 24 21.22 12.47 -1.44
CA LEU A 24 22.40 12.13 -0.66
C LEU A 24 22.64 13.15 0.43
N SER A 25 22.94 12.71 1.63
CA SER A 25 23.39 13.56 2.72
C SER A 25 24.66 13.01 3.34
N VAL A 26 25.69 13.84 3.45
CA VAL A 26 27.01 13.47 4.00
C VAL A 26 27.10 13.98 5.42
N PHE A 27 27.38 13.07 6.34
CA PHE A 27 27.65 13.39 7.74
C PHE A 27 29.10 13.10 8.07
N GLU A 28 29.77 14.11 8.70
CA GLU A 28 31.15 14.00 9.17
C GLU A 28 31.20 14.46 10.62
N ASN A 29 31.72 13.62 11.52
CA ASN A 29 31.79 13.87 12.96
C ASN A 29 30.43 14.28 13.58
N GLY A 30 29.35 13.62 13.16
CA GLY A 30 28.00 13.91 13.62
C GLY A 30 27.34 15.14 13.00
N VAL A 31 28.02 15.85 12.08
CA VAL A 31 27.51 17.07 11.45
C VAL A 31 27.17 16.82 9.98
N LEU A 32 26.02 17.30 9.55
CA LEU A 32 25.63 17.31 8.14
C LEU A 32 26.50 18.32 7.37
N THR A 33 27.40 17.84 6.52
CA THR A 33 28.38 18.67 5.80
C THR A 33 28.05 18.93 4.35
N LYS A 34 27.34 17.98 3.68
CA LYS A 34 26.95 18.12 2.28
C LYS A 34 25.58 17.52 2.06
N GLN A 35 24.84 18.10 1.11
CA GLN A 35 23.57 17.60 0.62
C GLN A 35 23.60 17.62 -0.90
N PHE A 36 22.98 16.62 -1.51
CA PHE A 36 22.85 16.53 -2.96
C PHE A 36 21.46 15.98 -3.30
N TYR A 37 20.79 16.61 -4.25
CA TYR A 37 19.53 16.14 -4.80
C TYR A 37 19.55 16.30 -6.32
N SER A 38 19.03 15.31 -7.01
CA SER A 38 18.79 15.41 -8.44
C SER A 38 17.58 14.59 -8.84
N LEU A 39 16.72 15.16 -9.67
CA LEU A 39 15.86 14.38 -10.54
C LEU A 39 16.74 13.60 -11.52
N VAL A 40 16.29 12.42 -11.91
CA VAL A 40 17.00 11.53 -12.83
C VAL A 40 16.03 11.06 -13.89
N ASN A 41 16.38 11.21 -15.16
CA ASN A 41 15.60 10.58 -16.25
C ASN A 41 15.80 9.07 -16.19
N PRO A 42 14.77 8.30 -15.80
CA PRO A 42 14.91 6.87 -15.65
C PRO A 42 14.88 6.10 -16.97
N GLU A 43 14.62 6.79 -18.08
CA GLU A 43 14.50 6.20 -19.44
C GLU A 43 13.53 5.01 -19.47
N THR A 44 12.42 5.12 -18.72
CA THR A 44 11.39 4.09 -18.62
C THR A 44 10.04 4.71 -18.27
N TRP A 45 8.99 3.92 -18.35
CA TRP A 45 7.64 4.33 -18.01
C TRP A 45 7.45 4.57 -16.50
N PHE A 46 6.52 5.46 -16.16
CA PHE A 46 6.10 5.72 -14.79
C PHE A 46 4.80 5.01 -14.49
N GLN A 47 4.74 4.37 -13.34
CA GLN A 47 3.50 3.77 -12.86
C GLN A 47 2.62 4.88 -12.26
N PRO A 48 1.36 5.05 -12.69
CA PRO A 48 0.52 6.19 -12.27
C PRO A 48 0.42 6.38 -10.76
N TYR A 49 0.31 5.28 -10.00
CA TYR A 49 0.24 5.40 -8.55
C TYR A 49 1.57 5.86 -7.93
N VAL A 50 2.71 5.47 -8.52
CA VAL A 50 4.02 5.93 -8.02
C VAL A 50 4.17 7.43 -8.23
N VAL A 51 3.71 7.95 -9.39
CA VAL A 51 3.68 9.40 -9.64
C VAL A 51 2.89 10.13 -8.55
N ARG A 52 1.70 9.60 -8.16
CA ARG A 52 0.91 10.19 -7.06
C ARG A 52 1.61 10.09 -5.70
N LEU A 53 2.34 9.00 -5.46
CA LEU A 53 3.03 8.75 -4.18
C LEU A 53 4.22 9.67 -3.98
N ILE A 54 5.11 9.74 -5.00
CA ILE A 54 6.39 10.47 -4.91
C ILE A 54 6.31 11.89 -5.52
N GLY A 55 5.20 12.24 -6.17
CA GLY A 55 5.01 13.54 -6.82
C GLY A 55 5.86 13.79 -8.07
N ILE A 56 6.69 12.83 -8.50
CA ILE A 56 7.56 12.97 -9.67
C ILE A 56 6.85 12.46 -10.92
N THR A 57 6.63 13.33 -11.89
CA THR A 57 5.99 13.00 -13.16
C THR A 57 7.02 12.74 -14.28
N PRO A 58 6.64 12.06 -15.37
CA PRO A 58 7.50 11.90 -16.54
C PRO A 58 8.00 13.23 -17.11
N GLU A 59 7.16 14.28 -17.07
CA GLU A 59 7.48 15.61 -17.57
C GLU A 59 8.57 16.27 -16.75
N MET A 60 8.57 16.09 -15.42
CA MET A 60 9.57 16.66 -14.52
C MET A 60 10.97 16.10 -14.76
N VAL A 61 11.08 14.85 -15.19
CA VAL A 61 12.36 14.17 -15.40
C VAL A 61 12.81 14.15 -16.87
N LYS A 62 11.99 14.67 -17.77
CA LYS A 62 12.23 14.59 -19.22
C LYS A 62 13.60 15.16 -19.62
N ASP A 63 13.94 16.32 -19.04
CA ASP A 63 15.18 17.05 -19.34
C ASP A 63 16.24 16.83 -18.24
N ALA A 64 15.97 15.99 -17.26
CA ALA A 64 16.94 15.64 -16.22
C ALA A 64 18.04 14.71 -16.78
N PRO A 65 19.25 14.73 -16.19
CA PRO A 65 20.29 13.77 -16.59
C PRO A 65 19.85 12.34 -16.32
N ASN A 66 20.24 11.40 -17.18
CA ASN A 66 20.11 10.00 -16.84
C ASN A 66 21.16 9.60 -15.78
N PHE A 67 21.03 8.40 -15.23
CA PHE A 67 21.91 7.94 -14.16
C PHE A 67 23.39 7.90 -14.58
N ALA A 68 23.69 7.55 -15.82
CA ALA A 68 25.07 7.50 -16.30
C ALA A 68 25.72 8.90 -16.37
N THR A 69 24.95 9.89 -16.82
CA THR A 69 25.39 11.28 -16.86
C THR A 69 25.58 11.85 -15.44
N LEU A 70 24.75 11.43 -14.49
CA LEU A 70 24.80 11.89 -13.11
C LEU A 70 25.93 11.23 -12.31
N TRP A 71 26.33 10.02 -12.66
CA TRP A 71 27.24 9.20 -11.88
C TRP A 71 28.57 9.86 -11.52
N PRO A 72 29.30 10.56 -12.43
CA PRO A 72 30.55 11.24 -12.08
C PRO A 72 30.41 12.30 -10.97
N THR A 73 29.20 12.83 -10.77
CA THR A 73 28.93 13.83 -9.71
C THR A 73 28.67 13.15 -8.36
N ILE A 74 27.99 12.01 -8.36
CA ILE A 74 27.59 11.34 -7.11
C ILE A 74 28.62 10.32 -6.62
N GLU A 75 29.36 9.69 -7.50
CA GLU A 75 30.36 8.68 -7.16
C GLU A 75 31.38 9.16 -6.11
N PRO A 76 31.97 10.37 -6.22
CA PRO A 76 32.91 10.87 -5.23
C PRO A 76 32.30 11.10 -3.83
N LEU A 77 30.97 11.25 -3.73
CA LEU A 77 30.27 11.37 -2.44
C LEU A 77 30.11 10.02 -1.77
N LEU A 78 29.89 8.98 -2.55
CA LEU A 78 29.62 7.61 -2.09
C LEU A 78 30.90 6.82 -1.80
N SER A 79 31.96 7.08 -2.55
CA SER A 79 33.20 6.28 -2.51
C SER A 79 33.90 6.38 -1.15
N GLY A 80 34.29 5.20 -0.64
CA GLY A 80 35.01 5.08 0.63
C GLY A 80 34.18 5.39 1.89
N SER A 81 32.87 5.53 1.76
CA SER A 81 31.94 5.82 2.86
C SER A 81 31.10 4.60 3.24
N VAL A 82 30.63 4.55 4.48
CA VAL A 82 29.53 3.66 4.87
C VAL A 82 28.24 4.27 4.36
N LEU A 83 27.47 3.52 3.57
CA LEU A 83 26.18 3.94 3.06
C LEU A 83 25.10 3.68 4.09
N VAL A 84 24.22 4.64 4.32
CA VAL A 84 23.12 4.54 5.28
C VAL A 84 21.80 4.74 4.54
N ALA A 85 20.82 3.89 4.78
CA ALA A 85 19.51 4.05 4.20
C ALA A 85 18.40 3.47 5.10
N HIS A 86 17.17 3.96 4.96
CA HIS A 86 16.03 3.45 5.71
C HIS A 86 15.36 2.31 4.92
N GLY A 87 15.60 1.06 5.33
CA GLY A 87 15.27 -0.10 4.50
C GLY A 87 16.26 -0.32 3.36
N ALA A 88 17.56 -0.12 3.64
CA ALA A 88 18.69 -0.04 2.72
C ALA A 88 18.71 -1.05 1.56
N GLY A 89 18.03 -2.19 1.74
CA GLY A 89 17.93 -3.21 0.69
C GLY A 89 17.27 -2.75 -0.59
N ASN A 90 16.41 -1.74 -0.57
CA ASN A 90 15.72 -1.21 -1.74
C ASN A 90 16.61 -0.23 -2.51
N ASP A 91 17.17 0.76 -1.82
CA ASP A 91 18.03 1.80 -2.39
C ASP A 91 19.30 1.23 -3.00
N LEU A 92 19.99 0.36 -2.24
CA LEU A 92 21.20 -0.29 -2.72
C LEU A 92 20.94 -1.27 -3.87
N LYS A 93 19.77 -1.91 -3.94
CA LYS A 93 19.38 -2.70 -5.12
C LYS A 93 19.13 -1.81 -6.34
N ALA A 94 18.44 -0.68 -6.16
CA ALA A 94 18.20 0.25 -7.25
C ALA A 94 19.53 0.82 -7.78
N LEU A 95 20.42 1.25 -6.87
CA LEU A 95 21.78 1.69 -7.20
C LEU A 95 22.56 0.63 -8.00
N GLY A 96 22.67 -0.60 -7.47
CA GLY A 96 23.40 -1.68 -8.14
C GLY A 96 22.81 -2.07 -9.50
N ARG A 97 21.51 -1.90 -9.69
CA ARG A 97 20.84 -2.17 -10.97
C ARG A 97 21.04 -1.07 -11.98
N CYS A 98 21.06 0.20 -11.57
CA CYS A 98 21.44 1.31 -12.43
C CYS A 98 22.89 1.17 -12.90
N LEU A 99 23.84 0.92 -12.00
CA LEU A 99 25.25 0.69 -12.33
C LEU A 99 25.40 -0.40 -13.40
N ARG A 100 24.74 -1.53 -13.24
CA ARG A 100 24.77 -2.62 -14.24
C ARG A 100 24.11 -2.27 -15.54
N HIS A 101 22.97 -1.59 -15.51
CA HIS A 101 22.26 -1.22 -16.73
C HIS A 101 23.10 -0.33 -17.61
N TYR A 102 23.74 0.68 -17.02
CA TYR A 102 24.60 1.63 -17.72
C TYR A 102 26.03 1.13 -17.88
N LYS A 103 26.33 -0.12 -17.42
CA LYS A 103 27.68 -0.73 -17.48
C LYS A 103 28.74 0.12 -16.83
N ILE A 104 28.39 0.78 -15.73
CA ILE A 104 29.31 1.62 -14.96
C ILE A 104 30.10 0.71 -14.00
N PRO A 105 31.43 0.68 -14.10
CA PRO A 105 32.27 -0.05 -13.16
C PRO A 105 32.32 0.68 -11.82
N TRP A 106 32.03 -0.03 -10.75
CA TRP A 106 32.18 0.44 -9.37
C TRP A 106 32.41 -0.72 -8.44
N ASN A 107 32.52 -0.45 -7.12
CA ASN A 107 32.75 -1.48 -6.10
C ASN A 107 31.68 -2.58 -6.21
N SER A 108 32.13 -3.84 -6.11
CA SER A 108 31.21 -4.98 -6.08
C SER A 108 30.46 -5.10 -4.77
N GLU A 109 31.07 -4.62 -3.69
CA GLU A 109 30.52 -4.61 -2.33
C GLU A 109 30.71 -3.23 -1.71
N VAL A 110 29.72 -2.79 -0.91
CA VAL A 110 29.77 -1.54 -0.18
C VAL A 110 29.36 -1.76 1.27
N PRO A 111 30.08 -1.14 2.24
CA PRO A 111 29.66 -1.16 3.63
C PRO A 111 28.36 -0.35 3.79
N TYR A 112 27.41 -0.86 4.56
CA TYR A 112 26.15 -0.16 4.80
C TYR A 112 25.59 -0.40 6.19
N ILE A 113 24.73 0.54 6.63
CA ILE A 113 23.86 0.44 7.81
C ILE A 113 22.41 0.63 7.34
N CYS A 114 21.50 -0.22 7.84
CA CYS A 114 20.07 -0.07 7.66
C CYS A 114 19.45 0.52 8.94
N THR A 115 18.90 1.72 8.88
CA THR A 115 18.33 2.37 10.08
C THR A 115 17.08 1.66 10.61
N VAL A 116 16.32 0.94 9.76
CA VAL A 116 15.25 0.05 10.25
C VAL A 116 15.81 -1.04 11.17
N GLU A 117 16.90 -1.68 10.76
CA GLU A 117 17.53 -2.74 11.56
C GLU A 117 18.16 -2.17 12.83
N ALA A 118 18.82 -1.02 12.74
CA ALA A 118 19.41 -0.30 13.87
C ALA A 118 18.34 0.04 14.91
N CYS A 119 17.25 0.69 14.49
CA CYS A 119 16.13 1.03 15.38
C CYS A 119 15.43 -0.21 15.95
N THR A 120 15.25 -1.25 15.14
CA THR A 120 14.65 -2.51 15.64
C THR A 120 15.50 -3.17 16.71
N SER A 121 16.82 -3.11 16.58
CA SER A 121 17.75 -3.66 17.57
C SER A 121 17.77 -2.83 18.87
N LEU A 122 17.77 -1.49 18.74
CA LEU A 122 17.89 -0.59 19.88
C LEU A 122 16.56 -0.43 20.64
N TYR A 123 15.44 -0.40 19.91
CA TYR A 123 14.11 -0.17 20.46
C TYR A 123 13.14 -1.34 20.18
N PRO A 124 13.41 -2.56 20.65
CA PRO A 124 12.67 -3.77 20.25
C PRO A 124 11.20 -3.79 20.64
N GLN A 125 10.77 -2.90 21.55
CA GLN A 125 9.38 -2.80 22.01
C GLN A 125 8.51 -1.86 21.17
N ARG A 126 9.07 -1.19 20.17
CA ARG A 126 8.29 -0.30 19.29
C ARG A 126 7.38 -1.08 18.35
N GLN A 127 6.23 -0.48 18.03
CA GLN A 127 5.23 -1.11 17.17
C GLN A 127 5.33 -0.68 15.69
N GLY A 128 6.29 0.19 15.33
CA GLY A 128 6.52 0.67 13.97
C GLY A 128 7.92 1.22 13.79
N TYR A 129 8.48 1.00 12.61
CA TYR A 129 9.83 1.41 12.23
C TYR A 129 9.86 2.05 10.83
N SER A 130 8.74 2.57 10.34
CA SER A 130 8.74 3.41 9.12
C SER A 130 9.38 4.77 9.41
N LEU A 131 9.94 5.40 8.39
CA LEU A 131 10.73 6.62 8.57
C LEU A 131 9.88 7.77 9.13
N ASP A 132 8.65 7.91 8.65
CA ASP A 132 7.69 8.90 9.11
C ASP A 132 7.37 8.76 10.61
N VAL A 133 7.06 7.54 11.06
CA VAL A 133 6.77 7.25 12.48
C VAL A 133 7.98 7.53 13.37
N LEU A 134 9.18 7.14 12.93
CA LEU A 134 10.39 7.39 13.73
C LEU A 134 10.76 8.87 13.74
N CYS A 135 10.57 9.58 12.62
CA CYS A 135 10.82 11.01 12.56
C CYS A 135 9.85 11.82 13.43
N GLU A 136 8.57 11.45 13.46
CA GLU A 136 7.57 12.05 14.36
C GLU A 136 7.96 11.83 15.83
N ASP A 137 8.34 10.62 16.20
CA ASP A 137 8.69 10.26 17.58
C ASP A 137 9.98 10.91 18.09
N PHE A 138 10.92 11.24 17.19
CA PHE A 138 12.22 11.85 17.53
C PHE A 138 12.31 13.34 17.11
N ASP A 139 11.20 13.98 16.77
CA ASP A 139 11.14 15.37 16.32
C ASP A 139 12.10 15.69 15.16
N ILE A 140 12.26 14.73 14.22
CA ILE A 140 13.10 14.88 13.02
C ILE A 140 12.22 15.44 11.89
N PRO A 141 12.53 16.63 11.33
CA PRO A 141 11.80 17.18 10.19
C PRO A 141 11.87 16.24 8.97
N LEU A 142 10.72 15.96 8.36
CA LEU A 142 10.57 15.06 7.23
C LEU A 142 9.55 15.61 6.22
N GLU A 143 9.97 15.69 4.96
CA GLU A 143 9.09 15.77 3.80
C GLU A 143 9.14 14.41 3.11
N HIS A 144 8.24 13.51 3.53
CA HIS A 144 8.26 12.12 3.14
C HIS A 144 8.07 11.95 1.62
N HIS A 145 8.82 11.02 1.02
CA HIS A 145 8.92 10.80 -0.43
C HIS A 145 9.63 11.92 -1.21
N HIS A 146 10.36 12.79 -0.53
CA HIS A 146 11.37 13.65 -1.14
C HIS A 146 12.75 13.10 -0.81
N ALA A 147 13.43 12.49 -1.80
CA ALA A 147 14.65 11.70 -1.59
C ALA A 147 15.74 12.38 -0.75
N LEU A 148 15.92 13.71 -0.90
CA LEU A 148 16.90 14.43 -0.05
C LEU A 148 16.41 14.56 1.39
N SER A 149 15.12 14.87 1.61
CA SER A 149 14.55 14.95 2.95
C SER A 149 14.67 13.62 3.68
N ASP A 150 14.33 12.52 3.00
CA ASP A 150 14.39 11.17 3.54
C ASP A 150 15.85 10.76 3.84
N ALA A 151 16.82 11.09 2.97
CA ALA A 151 18.24 10.85 3.23
C ALA A 151 18.76 11.66 4.43
N VAL A 152 18.36 12.93 4.60
CA VAL A 152 18.75 13.76 5.75
C VAL A 152 18.12 13.22 7.05
N ALA A 153 16.84 12.89 7.01
CA ALA A 153 16.12 12.31 8.15
C ALA A 153 16.73 10.97 8.57
N CYS A 154 17.08 10.12 7.62
CA CYS A 154 17.77 8.86 7.87
C CYS A 154 19.09 9.04 8.61
N GLY A 155 19.88 10.06 8.24
CA GLY A 155 21.14 10.39 8.92
C GLY A 155 20.95 10.92 10.35
N ARG A 156 19.97 11.80 10.55
CA ARG A 156 19.61 12.29 11.89
C ARG A 156 19.11 11.17 12.79
N LEU A 157 18.31 10.24 12.23
CA LEU A 157 17.83 9.07 12.93
C LEU A 157 18.99 8.15 13.35
N LEU A 158 19.98 7.95 12.47
CA LEU A 158 21.19 7.18 12.85
C LEU A 158 21.96 7.87 13.98
N LEU A 159 22.14 9.19 13.93
CA LEU A 159 22.81 9.93 15.01
C LEU A 159 22.06 9.78 16.32
N HIS A 160 20.73 9.85 16.32
CA HIS A 160 19.91 9.59 17.50
C HIS A 160 20.16 8.18 18.08
N CYS A 161 20.20 7.17 17.21
CA CYS A 161 20.53 5.82 17.65
C CYS A 161 21.94 5.68 18.25
N LEU A 162 22.92 6.41 17.69
CA LEU A 162 24.29 6.43 18.21
C LEU A 162 24.37 7.10 19.59
N ASP A 163 23.65 8.20 19.78
CA ASP A 163 23.53 8.90 21.07
C ASP A 163 22.87 8.03 22.14
N ASP A 164 21.91 7.20 21.74
CA ASP A 164 21.22 6.21 22.61
C ASP A 164 22.04 4.92 22.81
N GLY A 165 23.30 4.88 22.36
CA GLY A 165 24.24 3.81 22.65
C GLY A 165 24.31 2.68 21.61
N LEU A 166 23.82 2.91 20.38
CA LEU A 166 24.04 1.97 19.28
C LEU A 166 25.53 1.86 18.97
N ASP A 167 26.06 0.64 18.97
CA ASP A 167 27.40 0.38 18.46
C ASP A 167 27.40 0.33 16.93
N PRO A 168 27.99 1.33 16.24
CA PRO A 168 27.97 1.39 14.78
C PRO A 168 28.69 0.21 14.13
N GLU A 169 29.76 -0.33 14.76
CA GLU A 169 30.53 -1.45 14.20
C GLU A 169 29.69 -2.72 14.14
N SER A 170 28.82 -2.93 15.11
CA SER A 170 27.89 -4.09 15.13
C SER A 170 26.82 -4.02 14.05
N CYS A 171 26.54 -2.81 13.51
CA CYS A 171 25.48 -2.57 12.52
C CYS A 171 25.99 -2.52 11.08
N VAL A 172 27.30 -2.34 10.87
CA VAL A 172 27.89 -2.30 9.52
C VAL A 172 27.84 -3.68 8.88
N LYS A 173 27.20 -3.76 7.72
CA LYS A 173 27.12 -4.96 6.88
C LYS A 173 27.71 -4.67 5.51
N GLN A 174 27.97 -5.74 4.74
CA GLN A 174 28.42 -5.62 3.34
C GLN A 174 27.24 -5.93 2.40
N PHE A 175 27.03 -5.04 1.45
CA PHE A 175 26.01 -5.22 0.42
C PHE A 175 26.66 -5.53 -0.93
N ASP A 176 26.33 -6.70 -1.49
CA ASP A 176 26.83 -7.14 -2.79
C ASP A 176 25.99 -6.50 -3.92
N LEU A 177 26.51 -5.45 -4.53
CA LEU A 177 25.89 -4.73 -5.66
C LEU A 177 25.87 -5.56 -6.95
N VAL A 178 26.66 -6.62 -7.05
CA VAL A 178 26.71 -7.52 -8.21
C VAL A 178 25.65 -8.62 -8.09
N ARG A 179 25.52 -9.22 -6.89
CA ARG A 179 24.50 -10.24 -6.61
C ARG A 179 23.09 -9.67 -6.44
N CYS A 180 22.91 -8.38 -6.49
CA CYS A 180 21.61 -7.79 -6.81
C CYS A 180 21.06 -8.33 -8.14
N ARG A 181 21.64 -9.38 -8.68
CA ARG A 181 20.94 -10.28 -9.60
C ARG A 181 19.57 -10.52 -9.00
N ASN A 182 18.55 -10.23 -9.79
CA ASN A 182 17.28 -10.91 -9.65
C ASN A 182 17.59 -12.29 -9.06
N LYS A 183 17.23 -12.56 -7.79
CA LYS A 183 17.05 -13.95 -7.36
C LYS A 183 16.35 -14.52 -8.54
N LYS A 184 16.99 -15.44 -9.29
CA LYS A 184 16.42 -16.04 -10.53
C LYS A 184 14.94 -16.04 -10.28
N LYS A 185 14.16 -15.29 -11.07
CA LYS A 185 12.71 -15.26 -10.91
C LYS A 185 12.39 -16.71 -10.64
N LYS A 186 12.05 -17.06 -9.39
CA LYS A 186 11.34 -18.29 -9.17
C LYS A 186 10.16 -18.05 -10.06
N ARG A 187 10.18 -18.68 -11.23
CA ARG A 187 9.33 -18.47 -12.39
C ARG A 187 8.26 -17.43 -12.08
N SER A 188 8.38 -16.19 -12.58
CA SER A 188 7.23 -15.32 -12.62
C SER A 188 6.16 -16.18 -13.25
N LEU A 189 5.05 -16.32 -12.61
CA LEU A 189 3.82 -16.81 -13.18
C LEU A 189 3.26 -15.77 -14.18
N ALA A 190 4.09 -14.82 -14.64
CA ALA A 190 3.78 -14.02 -15.79
C ALA A 190 3.70 -14.98 -16.96
N PRO A 191 2.58 -15.02 -17.67
CA PRO A 191 2.39 -15.91 -18.80
C PRO A 191 3.51 -15.68 -19.81
N LYS A 192 4.06 -16.77 -20.34
CA LYS A 192 5.21 -16.74 -21.26
C LYS A 192 4.90 -16.07 -22.60
N SER A 193 3.62 -15.83 -22.88
CA SER A 193 3.10 -15.12 -24.05
C SER A 193 1.65 -14.69 -23.82
N ALA A 194 1.15 -13.70 -24.56
CA ALA A 194 -0.27 -13.32 -24.56
C ALA A 194 -1.16 -14.53 -24.91
N ASN A 195 -0.75 -15.35 -25.87
CA ASN A 195 -1.46 -16.58 -26.26
C ASN A 195 -1.64 -17.57 -25.09
N ALA A 196 -0.71 -17.62 -24.14
CA ALA A 196 -0.83 -18.51 -22.97
C ALA A 196 -1.85 -18.00 -21.95
N VAL A 197 -2.04 -16.68 -21.85
CA VAL A 197 -3.08 -16.06 -20.99
C VAL A 197 -4.44 -16.35 -21.58
N GLU A 198 -4.62 -16.05 -22.85
CA GLU A 198 -5.85 -16.28 -23.59
C GLU A 198 -6.27 -17.76 -23.58
N ALA A 199 -5.32 -18.67 -23.80
CA ALA A 199 -5.58 -20.12 -23.72
C ALA A 199 -6.01 -20.56 -22.30
N ALA A 200 -5.36 -20.03 -21.25
CA ALA A 200 -5.74 -20.37 -19.88
C ALA A 200 -7.12 -19.81 -19.52
N ALA A 201 -7.43 -18.59 -19.95
CA ALA A 201 -8.73 -17.98 -19.72
C ALA A 201 -9.85 -18.72 -20.49
N ALA A 202 -9.59 -19.17 -21.71
CA ALA A 202 -10.53 -19.97 -22.48
C ALA A 202 -10.89 -21.29 -21.78
N VAL A 203 -9.92 -21.99 -21.19
CA VAL A 203 -10.16 -23.21 -20.40
C VAL A 203 -11.04 -22.90 -19.18
N ILE A 204 -10.69 -21.87 -18.40
CA ILE A 204 -11.48 -21.49 -17.22
C ILE A 204 -12.92 -21.12 -17.60
N ARG A 205 -13.07 -20.35 -18.69
CA ARG A 205 -14.37 -19.93 -19.23
C ARG A 205 -15.22 -21.12 -19.66
N GLU A 206 -14.65 -22.10 -20.34
CA GLU A 206 -15.32 -23.33 -20.72
C GLU A 206 -15.82 -24.13 -19.50
N ASP A 207 -15.00 -24.26 -18.47
CA ASP A 207 -15.38 -24.91 -17.20
C ASP A 207 -16.53 -24.19 -16.51
N LEU A 208 -16.46 -22.85 -16.42
CA LEU A 208 -17.53 -22.04 -15.81
C LEU A 208 -18.83 -22.14 -16.59
N LEU A 209 -18.78 -22.14 -17.93
CA LEU A 209 -19.94 -22.36 -18.79
C LEU A 209 -20.56 -23.74 -18.59
N ALA A 210 -19.74 -24.79 -18.46
CA ALA A 210 -20.23 -26.13 -18.18
C ALA A 210 -20.92 -26.23 -16.81
N LEU A 211 -20.37 -25.54 -15.79
CA LEU A 211 -20.99 -25.43 -14.46
C LEU A 211 -22.33 -24.67 -14.54
N ALA A 212 -22.37 -23.56 -15.30
CA ALA A 212 -23.57 -22.75 -15.49
C ALA A 212 -24.69 -23.57 -16.17
N GLN A 213 -24.37 -24.35 -17.21
CA GLN A 213 -25.33 -25.23 -17.88
C GLN A 213 -25.91 -26.30 -16.92
N LYS A 214 -25.05 -26.95 -16.11
CA LYS A 214 -25.49 -27.88 -15.08
C LYS A 214 -26.41 -27.24 -14.05
N ARG A 215 -26.15 -25.98 -13.70
CA ARG A 215 -27.00 -25.22 -12.79
C ARG A 215 -28.33 -24.83 -13.44
N ALA A 216 -28.27 -24.30 -14.67
CA ALA A 216 -29.46 -23.90 -15.44
C ALA A 216 -30.45 -25.08 -15.58
N ALA A 217 -29.95 -26.28 -15.83
CA ALA A 217 -30.79 -27.50 -15.89
C ALA A 217 -31.53 -27.81 -14.57
N LYS A 218 -31.01 -27.34 -13.41
CA LYS A 218 -31.65 -27.51 -12.09
C LYS A 218 -32.55 -26.36 -11.68
N THR A 219 -32.23 -25.13 -12.10
CA THR A 219 -32.86 -23.89 -11.61
C THR A 219 -33.79 -23.26 -12.63
N GLY A 220 -33.69 -23.63 -13.91
CA GLY A 220 -34.41 -22.98 -15.02
C GLY A 220 -33.83 -21.61 -15.44
N VAL A 221 -32.77 -21.12 -14.80
CA VAL A 221 -32.14 -19.83 -15.10
C VAL A 221 -30.98 -20.05 -16.07
N ALA A 222 -31.13 -19.61 -17.32
CA ALA A 222 -30.11 -19.71 -18.35
C ALA A 222 -29.04 -18.61 -18.21
N PRO A 223 -27.78 -18.84 -18.59
CA PRO A 223 -26.77 -17.83 -18.74
C PRO A 223 -27.19 -16.72 -19.72
N THR A 224 -26.71 -15.50 -19.47
CA THR A 224 -26.86 -14.34 -20.36
C THR A 224 -25.52 -13.99 -21.01
N GLU A 225 -25.47 -12.90 -21.77
CA GLU A 225 -24.25 -12.44 -22.46
C GLU A 225 -23.09 -12.13 -21.50
N HIS A 226 -23.41 -11.66 -20.28
CA HIS A 226 -22.39 -11.24 -19.29
C HIS A 226 -22.48 -11.95 -17.94
N VAL A 227 -23.55 -12.73 -17.71
CA VAL A 227 -23.81 -13.41 -16.42
C VAL A 227 -24.08 -14.88 -16.64
N LEU A 228 -23.30 -15.73 -16.01
CA LEU A 228 -23.42 -17.19 -16.06
C LEU A 228 -24.46 -17.75 -15.08
N GLY A 229 -24.87 -16.96 -14.08
CA GLY A 229 -25.82 -17.37 -13.05
C GLY A 229 -25.23 -18.29 -11.98
N LEU A 230 -23.89 -18.33 -11.83
CA LEU A 230 -23.21 -19.07 -10.77
C LEU A 230 -23.22 -18.28 -9.46
N ARG A 231 -23.37 -18.98 -8.34
CA ARG A 231 -23.23 -18.39 -7.00
C ARG A 231 -21.77 -18.35 -6.56
N ASP A 232 -21.46 -17.52 -5.58
CA ASP A 232 -20.13 -17.47 -4.98
C ASP A 232 -19.69 -18.82 -4.39
N SER A 233 -20.65 -19.59 -3.86
CA SER A 233 -20.38 -20.96 -3.39
C SER A 233 -19.92 -21.91 -4.50
N ASP A 234 -20.44 -21.74 -5.71
CA ASP A 234 -20.06 -22.55 -6.87
C ASP A 234 -18.63 -22.19 -7.30
N LEU A 235 -18.29 -20.89 -7.32
CA LEU A 235 -16.95 -20.36 -7.63
C LEU A 235 -15.91 -20.74 -6.57
N LEU A 236 -16.28 -20.67 -5.28
CA LEU A 236 -15.40 -21.09 -4.18
C LEU A 236 -15.09 -22.60 -4.23
N ASN A 237 -16.08 -23.41 -4.59
CA ASN A 237 -15.87 -24.84 -4.79
C ASN A 237 -14.96 -25.10 -5.99
N TYR A 238 -15.25 -24.46 -7.13
CA TYR A 238 -14.40 -24.53 -8.31
C TYR A 238 -12.95 -24.15 -8.01
N TYR A 239 -12.73 -23.01 -7.30
CA TYR A 239 -11.40 -22.62 -6.86
C TYR A 239 -10.73 -23.67 -5.99
N ARG A 240 -11.46 -24.27 -5.03
CA ARG A 240 -10.92 -25.27 -4.10
C ARG A 240 -10.45 -26.51 -4.82
N ASP A 241 -11.24 -26.96 -5.79
CA ASP A 241 -10.95 -28.16 -6.58
C ASP A 241 -9.77 -27.96 -7.55
N ASN A 242 -9.55 -26.71 -8.00
CA ASN A 242 -8.53 -26.35 -8.99
C ASN A 242 -7.42 -25.46 -8.44
N ALA A 243 -7.26 -25.30 -7.12
CA ALA A 243 -6.36 -24.31 -6.49
C ALA A 243 -4.87 -24.45 -6.89
N THR A 244 -4.44 -25.64 -7.34
CA THR A 244 -3.06 -25.92 -7.79
C THR A 244 -2.90 -25.84 -9.31
N ASP A 245 -3.98 -25.62 -10.08
CA ASP A 245 -3.93 -25.56 -11.52
C ASP A 245 -3.18 -24.31 -12.01
N ALA A 246 -2.25 -24.54 -12.94
CA ALA A 246 -1.48 -23.48 -13.55
C ALA A 246 -2.35 -22.54 -14.42
N CYS A 247 -3.43 -23.05 -15.02
CA CYS A 247 -4.38 -22.26 -15.80
C CYS A 247 -5.08 -21.23 -14.92
N LEU A 248 -5.57 -21.63 -13.74
CA LEU A 248 -6.21 -20.72 -12.79
C LEU A 248 -5.26 -19.61 -12.32
N HIS A 249 -3.97 -19.91 -12.22
CA HIS A 249 -2.95 -18.93 -11.87
C HIS A 249 -2.55 -18.01 -13.02
N THR A 250 -2.77 -18.43 -14.25
CA THR A 250 -2.47 -17.65 -15.46
C THR A 250 -3.66 -16.79 -15.87
N PHE A 251 -4.87 -17.29 -15.68
CA PHE A 251 -6.16 -16.64 -15.95
C PHE A 251 -6.27 -15.23 -15.37
N ILE A 252 -5.76 -14.97 -14.16
CA ILE A 252 -5.81 -13.64 -13.53
C ILE A 252 -5.01 -12.56 -14.29
N HIS A 253 -4.31 -12.88 -15.34
CA HIS A 253 -3.61 -11.91 -16.20
C HIS A 253 -4.42 -11.53 -17.44
N GLU A 254 -5.55 -12.18 -17.71
CA GLU A 254 -6.51 -11.75 -18.73
C GLU A 254 -7.43 -10.68 -18.12
N LEU A 255 -7.37 -9.47 -18.63
CA LEU A 255 -8.25 -8.36 -18.24
C LEU A 255 -8.54 -7.52 -19.48
N PRO A 256 -9.79 -7.07 -19.65
CA PRO A 256 -10.98 -7.34 -18.84
C PRO A 256 -11.53 -8.76 -19.05
N HIS A 257 -12.26 -9.28 -18.06
CA HIS A 257 -13.01 -10.54 -18.18
C HIS A 257 -14.33 -10.36 -18.94
N GLN A 258 -14.83 -11.45 -19.53
CA GLN A 258 -16.08 -11.46 -20.28
C GLN A 258 -17.32 -11.54 -19.39
N TYR A 259 -17.25 -12.37 -18.33
CA TYR A 259 -18.36 -12.63 -17.43
C TYR A 259 -18.13 -12.10 -16.01
N ASP A 260 -19.19 -11.71 -15.33
CA ASP A 260 -19.11 -11.23 -13.94
C ASP A 260 -18.57 -12.30 -12.99
N GLU A 261 -18.88 -13.57 -13.27
CA GLU A 261 -18.35 -14.70 -12.51
C GLU A 261 -16.84 -14.90 -12.69
N GLU A 262 -16.28 -14.54 -13.83
CA GLU A 262 -14.83 -14.52 -14.04
C GLU A 262 -14.18 -13.45 -13.15
N ASN A 263 -14.78 -12.27 -13.02
CA ASN A 263 -14.31 -11.23 -12.10
C ASN A 263 -14.37 -11.71 -10.64
N ARG A 264 -15.47 -12.33 -10.23
CA ARG A 264 -15.62 -12.88 -8.87
C ARG A 264 -14.62 -14.03 -8.60
N LEU A 265 -14.38 -14.91 -9.57
CA LEU A 265 -13.36 -15.95 -9.46
C LEU A 265 -11.94 -15.35 -9.37
N HIS A 266 -11.65 -14.31 -10.15
CA HIS A 266 -10.39 -13.57 -10.08
C HIS A 266 -10.14 -13.02 -8.66
N ALA A 267 -11.13 -12.37 -8.06
CA ALA A 267 -11.07 -11.89 -6.68
C ALA A 267 -10.76 -13.02 -5.67
N ILE A 268 -11.40 -14.19 -5.83
CA ILE A 268 -11.13 -15.38 -5.01
C ILE A 268 -9.69 -15.87 -5.18
N VAL A 269 -9.19 -15.93 -6.41
CA VAL A 269 -7.82 -16.39 -6.72
C VAL A 269 -6.78 -15.46 -6.09
N ILE A 270 -6.93 -14.14 -6.24
CA ILE A 270 -6.02 -13.14 -5.62
C ILE A 270 -6.06 -13.28 -4.10
N SER A 271 -7.24 -13.42 -3.52
CA SER A 271 -7.45 -13.47 -2.06
C SER A 271 -6.72 -14.63 -1.38
N ASN A 272 -6.37 -15.66 -2.12
CA ASN A 272 -5.68 -16.85 -1.61
C ASN A 272 -4.18 -16.89 -1.97
N ARG A 273 -3.62 -15.79 -2.50
CA ARG A 273 -2.17 -15.69 -2.76
C ARG A 273 -1.37 -15.58 -1.46
N SER A 274 -0.12 -16.04 -1.51
CA SER A 274 0.76 -16.11 -0.32
C SER A 274 1.91 -15.09 -0.33
N ARG A 275 2.14 -14.38 -1.45
CA ARG A 275 3.24 -13.41 -1.60
C ARG A 275 2.68 -12.00 -1.62
N PHE A 276 3.02 -11.20 -0.62
CA PHE A 276 2.46 -9.86 -0.41
C PHE A 276 2.61 -8.94 -1.63
N SER A 277 3.84 -8.68 -2.07
CA SER A 277 4.10 -7.78 -3.21
C SER A 277 3.40 -8.22 -4.50
N PHE A 278 3.33 -9.53 -4.77
CA PHE A 278 2.62 -10.05 -5.94
C PHE A 278 1.10 -9.90 -5.79
N THR A 279 0.55 -10.11 -4.59
CA THR A 279 -0.87 -9.92 -4.31
C THR A 279 -1.29 -8.47 -4.52
N ILE A 280 -0.49 -7.51 -4.02
CA ILE A 280 -0.72 -6.08 -4.25
C ILE A 280 -0.73 -5.76 -5.75
N GLN A 281 0.27 -6.22 -6.50
CA GLN A 281 0.33 -6.01 -7.96
C GLN A 281 -0.91 -6.56 -8.68
N CYS A 282 -1.39 -7.74 -8.29
CA CYS A 282 -2.62 -8.30 -8.86
C CYS A 282 -3.85 -7.47 -8.50
N ILE A 283 -3.96 -7.00 -7.26
CA ILE A 283 -5.06 -6.13 -6.83
C ILE A 283 -5.07 -4.82 -7.63
N ASP A 284 -3.92 -4.14 -7.71
CA ASP A 284 -3.78 -2.88 -8.43
C ASP A 284 -4.10 -3.01 -9.92
N ALA A 285 -3.75 -4.13 -10.54
CA ALA A 285 -4.09 -4.42 -11.92
C ALA A 285 -5.58 -4.75 -12.12
N PHE A 286 -6.24 -5.31 -11.11
CA PHE A 286 -7.61 -5.80 -11.19
C PHE A 286 -8.65 -4.74 -10.84
N LEU A 287 -8.41 -3.90 -9.83
CA LEU A 287 -9.37 -2.91 -9.32
C LEU A 287 -10.00 -2.02 -10.40
N PRO A 288 -9.26 -1.55 -11.44
CA PRO A 288 -9.86 -0.76 -12.52
C PRO A 288 -10.95 -1.49 -13.33
N PHE A 289 -11.00 -2.82 -13.26
CA PHE A 289 -11.97 -3.65 -13.98
C PHE A 289 -13.12 -4.14 -13.08
N VAL A 290 -13.07 -3.88 -11.79
CA VAL A 290 -14.14 -4.22 -10.84
C VAL A 290 -15.27 -3.20 -11.00
N LYS A 291 -16.50 -3.70 -11.27
CA LYS A 291 -17.67 -2.85 -11.52
C LYS A 291 -18.71 -2.91 -10.40
N ASP A 292 -18.64 -3.93 -9.55
CA ASP A 292 -19.67 -4.24 -8.57
C ASP A 292 -19.07 -4.62 -7.20
N GLU A 293 -19.89 -4.40 -6.16
CA GLU A 293 -19.52 -4.66 -4.77
C GLU A 293 -19.42 -6.14 -4.44
N SER A 294 -20.15 -6.99 -5.14
CA SER A 294 -20.12 -8.45 -4.90
C SER A 294 -18.75 -9.03 -5.22
N THR A 295 -18.11 -8.50 -6.26
CA THR A 295 -16.72 -8.81 -6.62
C THR A 295 -15.74 -8.28 -5.56
N LEU A 296 -15.91 -7.03 -5.09
CA LEU A 296 -15.09 -6.48 -4.00
C LEU A 296 -15.25 -7.27 -2.70
N ALA A 297 -16.46 -7.73 -2.39
CA ALA A 297 -16.72 -8.52 -1.18
C ALA A 297 -15.94 -9.85 -1.15
N LEU A 298 -15.58 -10.40 -2.30
CA LEU A 298 -14.77 -11.61 -2.44
C LEU A 298 -13.26 -11.31 -2.44
N LEU A 299 -12.85 -10.06 -2.69
CA LEU A 299 -11.46 -9.65 -2.70
C LEU A 299 -10.96 -9.43 -1.26
N ARG A 300 -10.63 -10.51 -0.55
CA ARG A 300 -10.22 -10.51 0.86
C ARG A 300 -8.91 -11.26 1.10
N PRO A 301 -7.76 -10.68 0.78
CA PRO A 301 -6.46 -11.35 0.88
C PRO A 301 -6.14 -11.76 2.33
N LYS A 302 -6.13 -13.06 2.59
CA LYS A 302 -5.90 -13.62 3.94
C LYS A 302 -4.57 -13.21 4.55
N LEU A 303 -3.57 -12.97 3.70
CA LEU A 303 -2.23 -12.57 4.12
C LEU A 303 -2.18 -11.17 4.77
N PHE A 304 -3.16 -10.29 4.52
CA PHE A 304 -3.21 -8.95 5.09
C PHE A 304 -3.28 -8.95 6.63
N ARG A 305 -3.83 -10.00 7.24
CA ARG A 305 -3.83 -10.16 8.71
C ARG A 305 -2.43 -10.20 9.33
N ARG A 306 -1.41 -10.62 8.56
CA ARG A 306 -0.03 -10.82 9.03
C ARG A 306 0.94 -9.76 8.48
N LYS A 307 0.45 -8.84 7.67
CA LYS A 307 1.24 -7.87 6.92
C LYS A 307 0.73 -6.43 7.11
N GLN A 308 0.21 -6.15 8.30
CA GLN A 308 -0.38 -4.84 8.62
C GLN A 308 0.60 -3.67 8.45
N PRO A 309 1.89 -3.74 8.87
CA PRO A 309 2.82 -2.64 8.64
C PRO A 309 3.04 -2.36 7.15
N GLU A 310 3.26 -3.42 6.34
CA GLU A 310 3.49 -3.28 4.90
C GLU A 310 2.22 -2.88 4.14
N LEU A 311 1.03 -3.01 4.75
CA LEU A 311 -0.26 -2.69 4.16
C LEU A 311 -0.61 -1.21 4.30
N ALA A 312 -0.05 -0.49 5.28
CA ALA A 312 -0.42 0.89 5.61
C ALA A 312 -0.29 1.84 4.41
N ASP A 313 0.84 1.81 3.72
CA ASP A 313 1.10 2.67 2.56
C ASP A 313 0.13 2.38 1.40
N HIS A 314 -0.19 1.10 1.19
CA HIS A 314 -1.16 0.70 0.17
C HIS A 314 -2.58 1.13 0.52
N LEU A 315 -2.97 1.03 1.80
CA LEU A 315 -4.27 1.52 2.29
C LEU A 315 -4.41 3.02 2.07
N ARG A 316 -3.39 3.81 2.46
CA ARG A 316 -3.37 5.25 2.24
C ARG A 316 -3.54 5.59 0.77
N ARG A 317 -2.81 4.91 -0.11
CA ARG A 317 -2.88 5.10 -1.55
C ARG A 317 -4.30 4.82 -2.10
N TRP A 318 -4.90 3.68 -1.75
CA TRP A 318 -6.26 3.33 -2.22
C TRP A 318 -7.31 4.32 -1.71
N LEU A 319 -7.20 4.76 -0.46
CA LEU A 319 -8.13 5.72 0.12
C LEU A 319 -8.04 7.12 -0.48
N LEU A 320 -6.86 7.52 -0.96
CA LEU A 320 -6.61 8.82 -1.58
C LEU A 320 -6.66 8.76 -3.12
N SER A 321 -7.17 7.66 -3.69
CA SER A 321 -7.33 7.50 -5.13
C SER A 321 -8.56 8.24 -5.63
N ASP A 322 -8.52 8.71 -6.89
CA ASP A 322 -9.68 9.24 -7.61
C ASP A 322 -10.61 8.11 -8.12
N GLU A 323 -10.15 6.86 -8.05
CA GLU A 323 -10.88 5.70 -8.53
C GLU A 323 -11.78 5.13 -7.42
N ARG A 324 -13.11 5.23 -7.62
CA ARG A 324 -14.14 4.81 -6.66
C ARG A 324 -13.90 3.40 -6.08
N MET A 325 -13.58 2.42 -6.92
CA MET A 325 -13.40 1.04 -6.47
C MET A 325 -12.11 0.84 -5.65
N GLU A 326 -11.08 1.64 -5.87
CA GLU A 326 -9.89 1.64 -5.02
C GLU A 326 -10.23 2.17 -3.62
N VAL A 327 -10.98 3.26 -3.53
CA VAL A 327 -11.41 3.84 -2.23
C VAL A 327 -12.31 2.87 -1.47
N LEU A 328 -13.29 2.27 -2.12
CA LEU A 328 -14.17 1.24 -1.52
C LEU A 328 -13.35 0.04 -1.02
N PHE A 329 -12.40 -0.45 -1.82
CA PHE A 329 -11.52 -1.54 -1.42
C PHE A 329 -10.65 -1.16 -0.22
N GLY A 330 -10.13 0.07 -0.19
CA GLY A 330 -9.37 0.64 0.94
C GLY A 330 -10.19 0.63 2.22
N LEU A 331 -11.42 1.16 2.18
CA LEU A 331 -12.36 1.19 3.32
C LEU A 331 -12.70 -0.20 3.84
N GLN A 332 -13.04 -1.14 2.95
CA GLN A 332 -13.33 -2.53 3.32
C GLN A 332 -12.10 -3.22 3.94
N THR A 333 -10.93 -2.96 3.39
CA THR A 333 -9.66 -3.53 3.90
C THR A 333 -9.32 -2.98 5.27
N LEU A 334 -9.47 -1.67 5.50
CA LEU A 334 -9.33 -1.05 6.82
C LEU A 334 -10.27 -1.71 7.83
N ARG A 335 -11.56 -1.79 7.49
CA ARG A 335 -12.61 -2.35 8.36
C ARG A 335 -12.33 -3.79 8.74
N VAL A 336 -11.83 -4.60 7.82
CA VAL A 336 -11.61 -6.04 8.04
C VAL A 336 -10.29 -6.31 8.78
N TYR A 337 -9.21 -5.61 8.43
CA TYR A 337 -7.86 -6.01 8.85
C TYR A 337 -7.14 -5.00 9.74
N TYR A 338 -7.54 -3.71 9.77
CA TYR A 338 -6.67 -2.66 10.26
C TYR A 338 -7.19 -1.91 11.50
N ILE A 339 -8.45 -2.05 11.91
CA ILE A 339 -9.08 -1.27 13.01
C ILE A 339 -8.27 -1.33 14.32
N LYS A 340 -7.61 -2.45 14.62
CA LYS A 340 -6.80 -2.62 15.83
C LYS A 340 -5.33 -2.24 15.66
N ALA A 341 -4.91 -1.85 14.45
CA ALA A 341 -3.53 -1.49 14.18
C ALA A 341 -3.11 -0.19 14.90
N PRO A 342 -1.85 -0.03 15.27
CA PRO A 342 -1.35 1.19 15.91
C PRO A 342 -1.61 2.46 15.10
N ALA A 343 -1.39 2.43 13.79
CA ALA A 343 -1.56 3.55 12.88
C ALA A 343 -3.03 3.88 12.52
N MET A 344 -4.01 3.34 13.26
CA MET A 344 -5.43 3.55 12.99
C MET A 344 -5.86 5.02 13.09
N SER A 345 -5.21 5.81 13.96
CA SER A 345 -5.57 7.23 14.16
C SER A 345 -5.44 8.05 12.87
N MET A 346 -4.36 7.86 12.11
CA MET A 346 -4.16 8.49 10.81
C MET A 346 -5.30 8.14 9.82
N PHE A 347 -5.76 6.91 9.82
CA PHE A 347 -6.83 6.48 8.91
C PHE A 347 -8.22 7.02 9.32
N LEU A 348 -8.47 7.32 10.59
CA LEU A 348 -9.69 8.00 10.99
C LEU A 348 -9.82 9.37 10.32
N GLU A 349 -8.74 10.15 10.29
CA GLU A 349 -8.68 11.46 9.63
C GLU A 349 -8.90 11.35 8.13
N ILE A 350 -8.18 10.43 7.46
CA ILE A 350 -8.31 10.20 6.02
C ILE A 350 -9.75 9.81 5.67
N VAL A 351 -10.36 8.88 6.41
CA VAL A 351 -11.72 8.41 6.14
C VAL A 351 -12.75 9.50 6.41
N ALA A 352 -12.59 10.30 7.47
CA ALA A 352 -13.48 11.42 7.75
C ALA A 352 -13.46 12.46 6.61
N ALA A 353 -12.29 12.71 6.03
CA ALA A 353 -12.10 13.67 4.95
C ALA A 353 -12.59 13.18 3.56
N LEU A 354 -12.94 11.90 3.39
CA LEU A 354 -13.53 11.42 2.14
C LEU A 354 -14.89 12.05 1.89
N ALA A 355 -15.19 12.40 0.64
CA ALA A 355 -16.48 12.95 0.26
C ALA A 355 -17.64 11.97 0.53
N ASP A 356 -18.83 12.51 0.82
CA ASP A 356 -20.05 11.76 1.14
C ASP A 356 -21.09 11.80 0.00
N ASP A 357 -20.69 12.26 -1.17
CA ASP A 357 -21.55 12.41 -2.36
C ASP A 357 -21.88 11.09 -3.08
N ASP A 358 -21.11 10.02 -2.82
CA ASP A 358 -21.39 8.68 -3.31
C ASP A 358 -22.08 7.84 -2.22
N PRO A 359 -23.31 7.34 -2.45
CA PRO A 359 -24.05 6.56 -1.45
C PRO A 359 -23.30 5.33 -0.93
N LEU A 360 -22.54 4.64 -1.80
CA LEU A 360 -21.80 3.44 -1.40
C LEU A 360 -20.57 3.78 -0.56
N LEU A 361 -19.87 4.85 -0.91
CA LEU A 361 -18.76 5.34 -0.10
C LEU A 361 -19.25 5.77 1.28
N SER A 362 -20.37 6.50 1.32
CA SER A 362 -20.99 6.95 2.56
C SER A 362 -21.47 5.77 3.43
N GLU A 363 -21.99 4.70 2.85
CA GLU A 363 -22.36 3.48 3.55
C GLU A 363 -21.13 2.75 4.11
N GLU A 364 -20.08 2.55 3.32
CA GLU A 364 -18.83 1.91 3.79
C GLU A 364 -18.09 2.77 4.83
N LYS A 365 -18.10 4.11 4.74
CA LYS A 365 -17.60 5.00 5.79
C LYS A 365 -18.37 4.77 7.09
N THR A 366 -19.70 4.75 7.02
CA THR A 366 -20.56 4.47 8.18
C THR A 366 -20.23 3.11 8.80
N ALA A 367 -20.11 2.05 7.98
CA ALA A 367 -19.75 0.73 8.42
C ALA A 367 -18.34 0.66 9.05
N PHE A 368 -17.40 1.43 8.51
CA PHE A 368 -16.05 1.54 9.07
C PHE A 368 -16.07 2.20 10.46
N PHE A 369 -16.70 3.38 10.62
CA PHE A 369 -16.80 4.06 11.91
C PHE A 369 -17.57 3.24 12.95
N ALA A 370 -18.66 2.58 12.56
CA ALA A 370 -19.39 1.67 13.45
C ALA A 370 -18.51 0.49 13.92
N ALA A 371 -17.71 -0.09 13.04
CA ALA A 371 -16.77 -1.14 13.38
C ALA A 371 -15.61 -0.60 14.25
N ALA A 372 -15.13 0.62 14.02
CA ALA A 372 -14.11 1.29 14.80
C ALA A 372 -14.59 1.60 16.23
N LEU A 373 -15.81 2.10 16.39
CA LEU A 373 -16.44 2.32 17.70
C LEU A 373 -16.54 1.02 18.50
N LYS A 374 -16.91 -0.10 17.86
CA LYS A 374 -17.02 -1.40 18.52
C LYS A 374 -15.69 -2.04 18.91
N ARG A 375 -14.64 -1.88 18.07
CA ARG A 375 -13.38 -2.63 18.19
C ARG A 375 -12.22 -1.82 18.76
N ALA A 376 -12.23 -0.47 18.59
CA ALA A 376 -11.24 0.47 19.07
C ALA A 376 -11.90 1.73 19.66
N PRO A 377 -12.86 1.58 20.62
CA PRO A 377 -13.74 2.67 21.07
C PRO A 377 -12.97 3.88 21.61
N ARG A 378 -11.92 3.67 22.40
CA ARG A 378 -11.16 4.78 23.01
C ARG A 378 -10.59 5.74 21.96
N ARG A 379 -9.91 5.22 20.95
CA ARG A 379 -9.30 6.03 19.90
C ARG A 379 -10.35 6.71 19.02
N THR A 380 -11.39 5.96 18.66
CA THR A 380 -12.46 6.46 17.81
C THR A 380 -13.25 7.57 18.49
N LEU A 381 -13.62 7.41 19.77
CA LEU A 381 -14.29 8.45 20.54
C LEU A 381 -13.42 9.69 20.72
N GLN A 382 -12.14 9.51 21.06
CA GLN A 382 -11.20 10.63 21.16
C GLN A 382 -11.10 11.42 19.86
N PHE A 383 -11.09 10.74 18.73
CA PHE A 383 -11.10 11.37 17.41
C PHE A 383 -12.41 12.14 17.18
N MET A 384 -13.57 11.50 17.36
CA MET A 384 -14.90 12.09 17.15
C MET A 384 -15.21 13.29 18.07
N MET A 385 -14.59 13.37 19.24
CA MET A 385 -14.73 14.52 20.15
C MET A 385 -13.90 15.73 19.74
N ASN A 386 -12.91 15.57 18.90
CA ASN A 386 -11.92 16.61 18.57
C ASN A 386 -12.15 17.30 17.23
N HIS A 387 -13.20 16.96 16.49
CA HIS A 387 -13.53 17.59 15.21
C HIS A 387 -15.04 17.62 14.96
N VAL A 388 -15.45 18.39 13.95
CA VAL A 388 -16.85 18.41 13.49
C VAL A 388 -17.15 17.08 12.78
N ARG A 389 -18.14 16.36 13.28
CA ARG A 389 -18.47 15.02 12.78
C ARG A 389 -19.15 15.08 11.41
N THR A 390 -18.81 14.12 10.58
CA THR A 390 -19.46 13.88 9.29
C THR A 390 -20.81 13.15 9.46
N GLU A 391 -21.64 13.17 8.46
CA GLU A 391 -22.92 12.42 8.46
C GLU A 391 -22.71 10.92 8.64
N ALA A 392 -21.68 10.35 8.02
CA ALA A 392 -21.31 8.94 8.17
C ALA A 392 -20.94 8.58 9.63
N GLU A 393 -20.25 9.46 10.35
CA GLU A 393 -19.89 9.28 11.77
C GLU A 393 -21.14 9.33 12.65
N ASN A 394 -22.05 10.26 12.40
CA ASN A 394 -23.30 10.39 13.12
C ASN A 394 -24.21 9.17 12.89
N ARG A 395 -24.34 8.69 11.65
CA ARG A 395 -25.05 7.42 11.36
C ARG A 395 -24.38 6.21 12.04
N ALA A 396 -23.05 6.18 12.10
CA ALA A 396 -22.33 5.12 12.80
C ALA A 396 -22.59 5.12 14.31
N LEU A 397 -22.69 6.29 14.94
CA LEU A 397 -23.10 6.43 16.36
C LEU A 397 -24.50 5.86 16.57
N SER A 398 -25.49 6.26 15.77
CA SER A 398 -26.87 5.73 15.85
C SER A 398 -26.91 4.21 15.69
N MET A 399 -26.23 3.65 14.69
CA MET A 399 -26.14 2.20 14.49
C MET A 399 -25.53 1.45 15.67
N VAL A 400 -24.55 2.05 16.35
CA VAL A 400 -23.92 1.42 17.53
C VAL A 400 -24.82 1.53 18.75
N MET A 401 -25.63 2.60 18.86
CA MET A 401 -26.63 2.79 19.93
C MET A 401 -27.75 1.74 19.88
N GLU A 402 -28.17 1.30 18.69
CA GLU A 402 -29.18 0.26 18.50
C GLU A 402 -28.69 -1.14 18.88
N GLY A 403 -27.37 -1.33 19.07
CA GLY A 403 -26.74 -2.60 19.39
C GLY A 403 -26.21 -2.71 20.82
N GLU A 404 -25.48 -3.80 21.11
CA GLU A 404 -24.75 -3.94 22.36
C GLU A 404 -23.57 -2.95 22.44
N LEU A 405 -23.63 -2.01 23.37
CA LEU A 405 -22.58 -1.03 23.63
C LEU A 405 -21.47 -1.63 24.50
N PRO A 406 -20.19 -1.30 24.23
CA PRO A 406 -19.11 -1.58 25.16
C PRO A 406 -19.36 -0.84 26.47
N GLU A 407 -19.71 -1.56 27.56
CA GLU A 407 -20.25 -1.04 28.79
C GLU A 407 -19.48 0.18 29.37
N ARG A 408 -18.15 0.08 29.39
CA ARG A 408 -17.26 1.17 29.90
C ARG A 408 -17.23 2.44 29.03
N TYR A 409 -17.79 2.42 27.80
CA TYR A 409 -17.86 3.56 26.89
C TYR A 409 -19.30 3.98 26.57
N ALA A 410 -20.27 3.28 27.10
CA ALA A 410 -21.70 3.50 26.82
C ALA A 410 -22.13 4.95 27.07
N ALA A 411 -21.71 5.55 28.17
CA ALA A 411 -22.04 6.93 28.51
C ALA A 411 -21.46 7.95 27.52
N ALA A 412 -20.20 7.78 27.13
CA ALA A 412 -19.54 8.65 26.16
C ALA A 412 -20.14 8.53 24.75
N ILE A 413 -20.50 7.32 24.32
CA ILE A 413 -21.17 7.08 23.03
C ILE A 413 -22.56 7.73 23.01
N ARG A 414 -23.34 7.60 24.10
CA ARG A 414 -24.67 8.23 24.23
C ARG A 414 -24.58 9.75 24.19
N ALA A 415 -23.65 10.35 24.95
CA ALA A 415 -23.45 11.80 24.94
C ALA A 415 -23.12 12.34 23.54
N LEU A 416 -22.25 11.68 22.81
CA LEU A 416 -21.93 12.08 21.43
C LEU A 416 -23.12 11.90 20.46
N ALA A 417 -23.94 10.87 20.63
CA ALA A 417 -25.13 10.67 19.81
C ALA A 417 -26.21 11.73 20.07
N GLU A 418 -26.44 12.08 21.33
CA GLU A 418 -27.39 13.16 21.72
C GLU A 418 -26.94 14.53 21.19
N ASP A 419 -25.66 14.82 21.15
CA ASP A 419 -25.13 16.06 20.54
C ASP A 419 -25.32 16.05 19.03
N SER A 420 -25.21 14.91 18.37
CA SER A 420 -25.46 14.77 16.92
C SER A 420 -26.92 15.06 16.55
N GLU A 421 -27.88 14.57 17.35
CA GLU A 421 -29.33 14.83 17.11
C GLU A 421 -29.64 16.33 17.21
N LYS A 422 -29.04 17.03 18.19
CA LYS A 422 -29.21 18.50 18.34
C LYS A 422 -28.59 19.28 17.18
N GLU A 423 -27.43 18.87 16.67
CA GLU A 423 -26.77 19.49 15.51
C GLU A 423 -27.60 19.31 14.23
N MET A 424 -28.23 18.14 14.03
CA MET A 424 -29.10 17.87 12.88
C MET A 424 -30.41 18.67 12.95
N GLU A 425 -31.02 18.83 14.14
CA GLU A 425 -32.23 19.63 14.32
C GLU A 425 -32.00 21.14 14.10
N GLN A 426 -30.79 21.63 14.27
CA GLN A 426 -30.40 23.03 14.11
C GLN A 426 -29.88 23.35 12.70
N SER A 427 -29.75 22.37 11.80
CA SER A 427 -29.31 22.58 10.43
C SER A 427 -30.40 23.28 9.62
N PRO A 428 -30.10 24.34 8.83
CA PRO A 428 -31.06 25.09 8.03
C PRO A 428 -31.82 24.24 7.01
N ASP A 429 -31.26 23.09 6.61
CA ASP A 429 -31.87 22.19 5.61
C ASP A 429 -33.03 21.32 6.17
N ALA A 430 -33.15 21.19 7.47
CA ALA A 430 -34.27 20.46 8.10
C ALA A 430 -35.62 21.18 7.96
N ALA A 431 -35.62 22.45 7.59
CA ALA A 431 -36.83 23.30 7.46
C ALA A 431 -37.49 23.26 6.05
N MET A 432 -36.97 22.48 5.11
CA MET A 432 -37.44 22.45 3.71
C MET A 432 -38.09 21.12 3.25
N LEU A 433 -38.63 20.31 4.13
CA LEU A 433 -39.51 19.21 3.74
C LEU A 433 -40.96 19.66 3.84
N PRO A 434 -41.74 19.82 2.73
CA PRO A 434 -43.14 20.13 2.79
C PRO A 434 -43.92 18.90 3.32
N MET A 435 -44.90 19.22 4.20
CA MET A 435 -45.93 18.26 4.65
C MET A 435 -46.80 17.77 3.48
#